data_860d3dfadd288c1d6cd55aea5a71ebf4
#
_entry.id   860d3dfadd288c1d6cd55aea5a71ebf4
#
_cell.length_a   1.000
_cell.length_b   1.000
_cell.length_c   1.000
_cell.angle_alpha   90.00
_cell.angle_beta   90.00
_cell.angle_gamma   90.00
#
_symmetry.space_group_name_H-M   'P 1'
#
loop_
_entity.id
_entity.type
_entity.pdbx_description
1 polymer ?
#
loop_
_entity_poly.entity_id
_entity_poly.type
_entity_poly.pdbx_seq_one_letter_code
_entity_poly.pdbx_strand_id
1 'polypeptide(L)'
;VVAQSGSNYNELLGQRGPNVITTAVPFISISPDARGGSMGECGVATETDVYSMHYNPAKYTFMKDRMSIGLGYSPWLRNLVDDMNLAYLAFAYKLNNESAIAATLRYFNCGEITYTDEYGTSHGEFRPNEWAVDVAYSRMLTDYLSGSVAGRFIYSNLTQNLVDGSSVGWSVAADVAVYY
;
A
#
# COMPACT_ATOMS: atom_id res chain seq x y z
N VAL A 1 -16.42 -3.93 -3.92
CA VAL A 1 -15.83 -2.95 -4.86
C VAL A 1 -16.38 -3.27 -6.23
N VAL A 2 -17.36 -2.49 -6.69
CA VAL A 2 -17.82 -2.58 -8.07
C VAL A 2 -16.79 -1.82 -8.90
N ALA A 3 -15.93 -2.54 -9.61
CA ALA A 3 -15.15 -1.94 -10.66
C ALA A 3 -16.12 -1.32 -11.67
N GLN A 4 -16.24 0.00 -11.68
CA GLN A 4 -16.93 0.68 -12.76
C GLN A 4 -16.16 0.39 -14.04
N SER A 5 -16.76 -0.43 -14.88
CA SER A 5 -16.27 -0.73 -16.21
C SER A 5 -16.19 0.59 -16.99
N GLY A 6 -14.98 1.08 -17.20
CA GLY A 6 -14.68 2.24 -18.02
C GLY A 6 -14.92 2.01 -19.52
N SER A 7 -15.80 1.07 -19.88
CA SER A 7 -16.05 0.68 -21.27
C SER A 7 -16.77 1.76 -22.09
N ASN A 8 -17.53 2.64 -21.47
CA ASN A 8 -18.35 3.61 -22.21
C ASN A 8 -17.57 4.82 -22.74
N TYR A 9 -16.43 5.17 -22.15
CA TYR A 9 -15.64 6.33 -22.59
C TYR A 9 -14.89 6.05 -23.89
N ASN A 10 -14.35 4.83 -24.02
CA ASN A 10 -13.61 4.43 -25.22
C ASN A 10 -14.54 4.14 -26.42
N GLU A 11 -15.76 3.70 -26.18
CA GLU A 11 -16.78 3.50 -27.20
C GLU A 11 -17.28 4.83 -27.79
N LEU A 12 -17.45 5.85 -26.95
CA LEU A 12 -17.85 7.21 -27.36
C LEU A 12 -16.78 7.92 -28.21
N LEU A 13 -15.52 7.60 -28.02
CA LEU A 13 -14.40 8.19 -28.75
C LEU A 13 -13.92 7.34 -29.94
N GLY A 14 -14.55 6.18 -30.21
CA GLY A 14 -14.20 5.28 -31.31
C GLY A 14 -12.77 4.70 -31.21
N GLN A 15 -12.13 4.82 -30.07
CA GLN A 15 -10.78 4.30 -29.85
C GLN A 15 -10.87 2.99 -29.03
N ARG A 16 -10.53 1.89 -29.67
CA ARG A 16 -10.13 0.67 -28.97
C ARG A 16 -8.71 0.88 -28.43
N GLY A 17 -8.59 1.64 -27.36
CA GLY A 17 -7.33 1.78 -26.62
C GLY A 17 -6.96 0.48 -25.93
N PRO A 18 -5.68 0.26 -25.59
CA PRO A 18 -5.28 -0.85 -24.74
C PRO A 18 -6.03 -0.75 -23.40
N ASN A 19 -6.54 -1.87 -22.89
CA ASN A 19 -7.12 -1.92 -21.55
C ASN A 19 -6.07 -1.42 -20.55
N VAL A 20 -6.25 -0.21 -20.04
CA VAL A 20 -5.43 0.31 -18.96
C VAL A 20 -5.85 -0.44 -17.70
N ILE A 21 -4.96 -1.26 -17.15
CA ILE A 21 -5.17 -1.92 -15.88
C ILE A 21 -5.15 -0.85 -14.81
N THR A 22 -6.30 -0.55 -14.22
CA THR A 22 -6.39 0.34 -13.05
C THR A 22 -6.39 -0.49 -11.79
N THR A 23 -5.43 -0.26 -10.91
CA THR A 23 -5.42 -0.82 -9.56
C THR A 23 -6.46 -0.11 -8.70
N ALA A 24 -7.25 -0.89 -7.95
CA ALA A 24 -8.30 -0.33 -7.09
C ALA A 24 -7.77 0.52 -5.93
N VAL A 25 -6.52 0.29 -5.52
CA VAL A 25 -5.89 0.91 -4.34
C VAL A 25 -4.43 1.25 -4.65
N PRO A 26 -4.16 2.33 -5.42
CA PRO A 26 -2.81 2.63 -5.93
C PRO A 26 -1.77 2.92 -4.84
N PHE A 27 -2.16 3.46 -3.68
CA PHE A 27 -1.22 3.83 -2.63
C PHE A 27 -0.45 2.63 -2.04
N ILE A 28 -0.96 1.41 -2.21
CA ILE A 28 -0.29 0.19 -1.75
C ILE A 28 0.97 -0.09 -2.58
N SER A 29 1.01 0.31 -3.84
CA SER A 29 2.16 0.08 -4.72
C SER A 29 3.32 1.06 -4.46
N ILE A 30 3.10 2.13 -3.69
CA ILE A 30 4.15 3.08 -3.36
C ILE A 30 5.18 2.42 -2.44
N SER A 31 6.46 2.46 -2.83
CA SER A 31 7.57 1.97 -2.00
C SER A 31 7.66 2.72 -0.68
N PRO A 32 7.66 2.03 0.48
CA PRO A 32 7.65 2.68 1.79
C PRO A 32 9.05 3.13 2.24
N ASP A 33 10.11 2.62 1.61
CA ASP A 33 11.50 2.86 2.00
C ASP A 33 12.30 3.59 0.92
N ALA A 34 13.21 4.44 1.38
CA ALA A 34 14.08 5.21 0.49
C ALA A 34 15.05 4.31 -0.29
N ARG A 35 15.47 3.18 0.29
CA ARG A 35 16.40 2.25 -0.36
C ARG A 35 15.74 1.59 -1.56
N GLY A 36 14.58 0.94 -1.36
CA GLY A 36 13.84 0.28 -2.44
C GLY A 36 13.41 1.29 -3.51
N GLY A 37 12.91 2.46 -3.11
CA GLY A 37 12.54 3.52 -4.03
C GLY A 37 13.71 4.02 -4.88
N SER A 38 14.90 4.20 -4.30
CA SER A 38 16.09 4.64 -5.03
C SER A 38 16.64 3.58 -6.00
N MET A 39 16.38 2.30 -5.74
CA MET A 39 16.76 1.18 -6.62
C MET A 39 15.71 0.85 -7.69
N GLY A 40 14.71 1.72 -7.90
CA GLY A 40 13.64 1.47 -8.87
C GLY A 40 12.64 0.43 -8.39
N GLU A 41 12.30 0.46 -7.10
CA GLU A 41 11.35 -0.45 -6.43
C GLU A 41 11.79 -1.93 -6.45
N CYS A 42 13.09 -2.17 -6.51
CA CYS A 42 13.69 -3.49 -6.42
C CYS A 42 13.88 -3.91 -4.96
N GLY A 43 13.10 -4.87 -4.48
CA GLY A 43 13.16 -5.31 -3.09
C GLY A 43 12.90 -6.80 -2.87
N VAL A 44 12.43 -7.53 -3.88
CA VAL A 44 11.98 -8.92 -3.74
C VAL A 44 13.10 -9.87 -3.34
N ALA A 45 14.29 -9.75 -3.95
CA ALA A 45 15.44 -10.62 -3.75
C ALA A 45 16.62 -9.94 -3.02
N THR A 46 16.44 -8.74 -2.48
CA THR A 46 17.46 -8.04 -1.68
C THR A 46 17.61 -8.68 -0.31
N GLU A 47 18.68 -8.31 0.42
CA GLU A 47 18.81 -8.70 1.83
C GLU A 47 17.56 -8.32 2.63
N THR A 48 17.31 -9.13 3.68
CA THR A 48 16.18 -8.90 4.58
C THR A 48 16.34 -7.58 5.33
N ASP A 49 15.31 -6.78 5.32
CA ASP A 49 15.17 -5.56 6.11
C ASP A 49 13.78 -5.48 6.74
N VAL A 50 13.53 -4.46 7.55
CA VAL A 50 12.25 -4.26 8.23
C VAL A 50 11.11 -3.94 7.26
N TYR A 51 11.41 -3.42 6.06
CA TYR A 51 10.43 -3.07 5.01
C TYR A 51 10.13 -4.23 4.06
N SER A 52 10.67 -5.41 4.32
CA SER A 52 10.48 -6.61 3.48
C SER A 52 9.01 -7.02 3.30
N MET A 53 8.09 -6.59 4.19
CA MET A 53 6.65 -6.82 4.05
C MET A 53 6.09 -6.34 2.71
N HIS A 54 6.56 -5.20 2.24
CA HIS A 54 6.10 -4.61 0.99
C HIS A 54 6.48 -5.45 -0.23
N TYR A 55 7.64 -6.09 -0.20
CA TYR A 55 8.20 -6.81 -1.35
C TYR A 55 8.03 -8.33 -1.25
N ASN A 56 8.55 -8.91 -0.17
CA ASN A 56 8.52 -10.36 0.07
C ASN A 56 8.65 -10.65 1.57
N PRO A 57 7.55 -10.93 2.26
CA PRO A 57 7.58 -11.19 3.70
C PRO A 57 8.26 -12.53 4.07
N ALA A 58 8.47 -13.46 3.13
CA ALA A 58 9.20 -14.70 3.39
C ALA A 58 10.66 -14.46 3.85
N LYS A 59 11.24 -13.31 3.51
CA LYS A 59 12.59 -12.91 3.89
C LYS A 59 12.80 -12.78 5.40
N TYR A 60 11.76 -12.51 6.18
CA TYR A 60 11.89 -12.26 7.62
C TYR A 60 12.48 -13.43 8.42
N THR A 61 12.40 -14.65 7.93
CA THR A 61 13.05 -15.81 8.56
C THR A 61 14.58 -15.70 8.55
N PHE A 62 15.15 -15.00 7.56
CA PHE A 62 16.60 -14.77 7.41
C PHE A 62 17.08 -13.48 8.10
N MET A 63 16.21 -12.80 8.83
CA MET A 63 16.58 -11.61 9.58
C MET A 63 17.67 -11.91 10.62
N LYS A 64 18.70 -11.08 10.70
CA LYS A 64 19.82 -11.26 11.65
C LYS A 64 19.41 -10.92 13.08
N ASP A 65 18.64 -9.84 13.22
CA ASP A 65 18.17 -9.35 14.52
C ASP A 65 16.89 -10.07 14.95
N ARG A 66 16.72 -10.19 16.27
CA ARG A 66 15.52 -10.80 16.84
C ARG A 66 14.28 -9.92 16.66
N MET A 67 14.46 -8.61 16.66
CA MET A 67 13.41 -7.62 16.53
C MET A 67 13.90 -6.46 15.69
N SER A 68 13.06 -5.97 14.81
CA SER A 68 13.31 -4.78 14.00
C SER A 68 12.07 -3.90 13.96
N ILE A 69 12.29 -2.59 14.06
CA ILE A 69 11.24 -1.57 13.93
C ILE A 69 11.73 -0.56 12.91
N GLY A 70 10.87 -0.15 12.01
CA GLY A 70 11.15 0.85 10.99
C GLY A 70 10.04 1.88 10.88
N LEU A 71 10.43 3.13 10.69
CA LEU A 71 9.54 4.24 10.39
C LEU A 71 9.93 4.82 9.05
N GLY A 72 8.97 4.96 8.16
CA GLY A 72 9.13 5.65 6.88
C GLY A 72 8.19 6.84 6.81
N TYR A 73 8.67 7.95 6.31
CA TYR A 73 7.87 9.11 5.98
C TYR A 73 8.31 9.65 4.63
N SER A 74 7.40 9.72 3.69
CA SER A 74 7.65 10.23 2.35
C SER A 74 6.66 11.33 2.01
N PRO A 75 7.11 12.59 1.90
CA PRO A 75 6.29 13.64 1.33
C PRO A 75 6.08 13.33 -0.15
N TRP A 76 4.82 13.14 -0.53
CA TRP A 76 4.44 12.74 -1.89
C TRP A 76 4.10 13.98 -2.71
N LEU A 77 4.68 14.11 -3.90
CA LEU A 77 4.43 15.24 -4.82
C LEU A 77 4.59 16.65 -4.21
N ARG A 78 5.46 16.82 -3.22
CA ARG A 78 5.60 18.06 -2.44
C ARG A 78 5.78 19.35 -3.29
N ASN A 79 6.33 19.22 -4.49
CA ASN A 79 6.48 20.37 -5.39
C ASN A 79 5.19 20.74 -6.13
N LEU A 80 4.13 19.92 -6.04
CA LEU A 80 2.86 20.12 -6.72
C LEU A 80 1.71 20.31 -5.71
N VAL A 81 1.74 19.53 -4.62
CA VAL A 81 0.72 19.55 -3.56
C VAL A 81 1.45 19.42 -2.22
N ASP A 82 1.37 20.44 -1.37
CA ASP A 82 2.15 20.51 -0.14
C ASP A 82 1.72 19.50 0.94
N ASP A 83 0.48 19.01 0.89
CA ASP A 83 -0.16 18.27 1.98
C ASP A 83 -0.21 16.75 1.79
N MET A 84 0.26 16.22 0.66
CA MET A 84 0.26 14.78 0.41
C MET A 84 1.45 14.11 1.09
N ASN A 85 1.20 13.07 1.88
CA ASN A 85 2.26 12.31 2.53
C ASN A 85 1.90 10.85 2.76
N LEU A 86 2.94 10.02 2.76
CA LEU A 86 2.89 8.61 3.10
C LEU A 86 3.67 8.38 4.39
N ALA A 87 3.02 7.84 5.40
CA ALA A 87 3.65 7.35 6.62
C ALA A 87 3.60 5.82 6.65
N TYR A 88 4.69 5.21 7.06
CA TYR A 88 4.83 3.76 7.13
C TYR A 88 5.51 3.34 8.43
N LEU A 89 4.87 2.45 9.16
CA LEU A 89 5.41 1.81 10.35
C LEU A 89 5.57 0.32 10.05
N ALA A 90 6.73 -0.22 10.33
CA ALA A 90 7.02 -1.63 10.18
C ALA A 90 7.57 -2.22 11.48
N PHE A 91 7.13 -3.41 11.80
CA PHE A 91 7.57 -4.20 12.94
C PHE A 91 7.81 -5.64 12.48
N ALA A 92 8.94 -6.21 12.86
CA ALA A 92 9.24 -7.62 12.61
C ALA A 92 9.86 -8.25 13.86
N TYR A 93 9.47 -9.48 14.16
CA TYR A 93 9.96 -10.23 15.30
C TYR A 93 10.18 -11.69 14.96
N LYS A 94 11.38 -12.20 15.24
CA LYS A 94 11.71 -13.63 15.15
C LYS A 94 11.17 -14.35 16.38
N LEU A 95 10.24 -15.26 16.18
CA LEU A 95 9.73 -16.12 17.25
C LEU A 95 10.79 -17.14 17.67
N ASN A 96 11.43 -17.76 16.69
CA ASN A 96 12.49 -18.75 16.81
C ASN A 96 13.41 -18.68 15.57
N ASN A 97 14.36 -19.58 15.48
CA ASN A 97 15.32 -19.59 14.36
C ASN A 97 14.65 -19.87 12.99
N GLU A 98 13.47 -20.47 13.00
CA GLU A 98 12.76 -20.93 11.80
C GLU A 98 11.55 -20.08 11.44
N SER A 99 11.04 -19.26 12.36
CA SER A 99 9.80 -18.54 12.14
C SER A 99 9.84 -17.09 12.62
N ALA A 100 9.16 -16.23 11.88
CA ALA A 100 9.04 -14.80 12.16
C ALA A 100 7.61 -14.31 11.91
N ILE A 101 7.24 -13.28 12.65
CA ILE A 101 6.02 -12.51 12.42
C ILE A 101 6.40 -11.08 12.08
N ALA A 102 5.59 -10.46 11.25
CA ALA A 102 5.73 -9.04 10.94
C ALA A 102 4.36 -8.39 10.85
N ALA A 103 4.33 -7.12 11.18
CA ALA A 103 3.14 -6.29 11.03
C ALA A 103 3.54 -4.92 10.49
N THR A 104 2.72 -4.36 9.62
CA THR A 104 2.94 -3.01 9.09
C THR A 104 1.66 -2.20 9.11
N LEU A 105 1.82 -0.90 9.27
CA LEU A 105 0.77 0.09 9.14
C LEU A 105 1.21 1.11 8.09
N ARG A 106 0.38 1.31 7.10
CA ARG A 106 0.56 2.32 6.05
C ARG A 106 -0.57 3.33 6.15
N TYR A 107 -0.22 4.59 6.14
CA TYR A 107 -1.18 5.69 6.13
C TYR A 107 -0.83 6.66 5.01
N PHE A 108 -1.78 6.93 4.14
CA PHE A 108 -1.65 7.85 3.03
C PHE A 108 -2.65 8.99 3.17
N ASN A 109 -2.15 10.21 3.25
CA ASN A 109 -2.93 11.43 3.23
C ASN A 109 -2.89 12.00 1.81
N CYS A 110 -4.06 12.16 1.20
CA CYS A 110 -4.19 12.67 -0.17
C CYS A 110 -4.19 14.21 -0.27
N GLY A 111 -3.95 14.91 0.86
CA GLY A 111 -3.99 16.36 0.90
C GLY A 111 -5.40 16.90 1.12
N GLU A 112 -5.49 18.23 1.09
CA GLU A 112 -6.76 18.96 1.27
C GLU A 112 -7.39 19.26 -0.08
N ILE A 113 -8.66 18.92 -0.23
CA ILE A 113 -9.43 19.16 -1.44
C ILE A 113 -10.59 20.09 -1.10
N THR A 114 -10.66 21.24 -1.80
CA THR A 114 -11.78 22.16 -1.71
C THR A 114 -12.90 21.69 -2.64
N TYR A 115 -14.06 21.42 -2.09
CA TYR A 115 -15.24 21.06 -2.89
C TYR A 115 -15.92 22.34 -3.39
N THR A 116 -16.02 22.47 -4.71
CA THR A 116 -16.70 23.58 -5.39
C THR A 116 -17.85 23.08 -6.24
N ASP A 117 -18.95 23.82 -6.29
CA ASP A 117 -20.07 23.55 -7.18
C ASP A 117 -19.83 24.06 -8.62
N GLU A 118 -20.80 23.84 -9.49
CA GLU A 118 -20.74 24.29 -10.90
C GLU A 118 -20.62 25.82 -11.04
N TYR A 119 -20.92 26.58 -9.99
CA TYR A 119 -20.84 28.04 -9.95
C TYR A 119 -19.55 28.55 -9.31
N GLY A 120 -18.64 27.63 -8.90
CA GLY A 120 -17.38 28.00 -8.26
C GLY A 120 -17.51 28.35 -6.77
N THR A 121 -18.67 28.09 -6.15
CA THR A 121 -18.87 28.34 -4.71
C THR A 121 -18.24 27.19 -3.91
N SER A 122 -17.37 27.53 -2.95
CA SER A 122 -16.77 26.53 -2.06
C SER A 122 -17.80 26.03 -1.05
N HIS A 123 -17.99 24.72 -0.98
CA HIS A 123 -18.88 24.04 -0.02
C HIS A 123 -18.13 23.37 1.12
N GLY A 124 -16.84 23.60 1.25
CA GLY A 124 -16.01 23.10 2.33
C GLY A 124 -14.74 22.43 1.85
N GLU A 125 -13.91 22.10 2.81
CA GLU A 125 -12.62 21.41 2.63
C GLU A 125 -12.73 20.02 3.22
N PHE A 126 -12.14 19.03 2.53
CA PHE A 126 -12.06 17.69 3.06
C PHE A 126 -10.66 17.10 2.82
N ARG A 127 -10.27 16.14 3.66
CA ARG A 127 -8.97 15.48 3.62
C ARG A 127 -9.16 13.99 3.41
N PRO A 128 -9.14 13.52 2.16
CA PRO A 128 -9.23 12.10 1.88
C PRO A 128 -8.01 11.37 2.45
N ASN A 129 -8.25 10.21 3.02
CA ASN A 129 -7.18 9.39 3.58
C ASN A 129 -7.43 7.91 3.32
N GLU A 130 -6.34 7.20 3.22
CA GLU A 130 -6.32 5.76 3.04
C GLU A 130 -5.32 5.13 4.01
N TRP A 131 -5.63 3.97 4.54
CA TRP A 131 -4.69 3.23 5.35
C TRP A 131 -4.81 1.73 5.15
N ALA A 132 -3.71 1.04 5.39
CA ALA A 132 -3.67 -0.41 5.32
C ALA A 132 -2.88 -0.98 6.48
N VAL A 133 -3.33 -2.11 7.00
CA VAL A 133 -2.62 -2.91 7.99
C VAL A 133 -2.31 -4.26 7.36
N ASP A 134 -1.03 -4.64 7.40
CA ASP A 134 -0.57 -5.95 6.94
C ASP A 134 -0.04 -6.75 8.15
N VAL A 135 -0.32 -8.03 8.17
CA VAL A 135 0.26 -8.99 9.12
C VAL A 135 0.74 -10.20 8.36
N ALA A 136 1.97 -10.64 8.60
CA ALA A 136 2.55 -11.81 7.96
C ALA A 136 3.14 -12.78 9.00
N TYR A 137 3.03 -14.04 8.66
CA TYR A 137 3.75 -15.14 9.29
C TYR A 137 4.66 -15.81 8.25
N SER A 138 5.93 -15.94 8.59
CA SER A 138 6.95 -16.52 7.72
C SER A 138 7.59 -17.70 8.41
N ARG A 139 7.85 -18.76 7.66
CA ARG A 139 8.50 -19.97 8.18
C ARG A 139 9.55 -20.49 7.22
N MET A 140 10.68 -20.87 7.77
CA MET A 140 11.75 -21.58 7.06
C MET A 140 11.28 -23.00 6.77
N LEU A 141 11.36 -23.42 5.52
CA LEU A 141 10.99 -24.77 5.06
C LEU A 141 12.24 -25.66 4.92
N THR A 142 13.35 -25.06 4.48
CA THR A 142 14.68 -25.64 4.45
C THR A 142 15.69 -24.55 4.81
N ASP A 143 16.96 -24.89 4.95
CA ASP A 143 18.03 -23.93 5.29
C ASP A 143 18.13 -22.74 4.31
N TYR A 144 17.63 -22.90 3.08
CA TYR A 144 17.70 -21.92 2.01
C TYR A 144 16.32 -21.47 1.49
N LEU A 145 15.25 -22.14 1.90
CA LEU A 145 13.89 -21.87 1.40
C LEU A 145 12.96 -21.48 2.54
N SER A 146 12.27 -20.38 2.37
CA SER A 146 11.23 -19.95 3.28
C SER A 146 9.94 -19.65 2.55
N GLY A 147 8.83 -19.79 3.27
CA GLY A 147 7.50 -19.41 2.81
C GLY A 147 6.83 -18.46 3.79
N SER A 148 5.92 -17.66 3.30
CA SER A 148 5.10 -16.77 4.14
C SER A 148 3.67 -16.68 3.64
N VAL A 149 2.79 -16.39 4.59
CA VAL A 149 1.40 -16.00 4.34
C VAL A 149 1.18 -14.65 4.99
N ALA A 150 0.61 -13.72 4.25
CA ALA A 150 0.26 -12.40 4.75
C ALA A 150 -1.23 -12.11 4.54
N GLY A 151 -1.83 -11.41 5.51
CA GLY A 151 -3.17 -10.85 5.40
C GLY A 151 -3.08 -9.33 5.42
N ARG A 152 -3.90 -8.68 4.61
CA ARG A 152 -3.96 -7.23 4.48
C ARG A 152 -5.39 -6.75 4.65
N PHE A 153 -5.58 -5.76 5.48
CA PHE A 153 -6.81 -5.01 5.60
C PHE A 153 -6.60 -3.59 5.06
N ILE A 154 -7.50 -3.13 4.21
CA ILE A 154 -7.43 -1.85 3.51
C ILE A 154 -8.67 -1.06 3.83
N TYR A 155 -8.47 0.22 4.13
CA TYR A 155 -9.54 1.20 4.34
C TYR A 155 -9.27 2.43 3.48
N SER A 156 -10.28 2.86 2.74
CA SER A 156 -10.21 4.01 1.86
C SER A 156 -11.41 4.94 2.09
N ASN A 157 -11.11 6.18 2.46
CA ASN A 157 -12.11 7.23 2.64
C ASN A 157 -11.74 8.42 1.76
N LEU A 158 -12.15 8.35 0.51
CA LEU A 158 -11.82 9.36 -0.50
C LEU A 158 -12.91 10.44 -0.64
N THR A 159 -14.13 10.19 -0.18
CA THR A 159 -15.30 11.07 -0.43
C THR A 159 -15.92 11.64 0.82
N GLN A 160 -15.57 11.18 2.02
CA GLN A 160 -16.11 11.62 3.33
C GLN A 160 -17.65 11.82 3.35
N ASN A 161 -18.40 11.02 2.59
CA ASN A 161 -19.86 11.12 2.46
C ASN A 161 -20.39 12.48 1.94
N LEU A 162 -19.55 13.25 1.26
CA LEU A 162 -19.96 14.54 0.67
C LEU A 162 -20.81 14.37 -0.59
N VAL A 163 -20.77 13.22 -1.21
CA VAL A 163 -21.60 12.87 -2.36
C VAL A 163 -22.66 11.88 -1.91
N ASP A 164 -23.92 12.20 -2.14
CA ASP A 164 -25.05 11.33 -1.84
C ASP A 164 -24.85 9.94 -2.46
N GLY A 165 -24.85 8.90 -1.60
CA GLY A 165 -24.62 7.51 -2.02
C GLY A 165 -23.16 7.07 -2.01
N SER A 166 -22.20 7.91 -1.64
CA SER A 166 -20.80 7.48 -1.46
C SER A 166 -20.60 6.87 -0.07
N SER A 167 -19.94 5.75 -0.02
CA SER A 167 -19.58 5.06 1.23
C SER A 167 -18.09 4.81 1.32
N VAL A 168 -17.61 4.75 2.54
CA VAL A 168 -16.24 4.33 2.84
C VAL A 168 -15.97 2.95 2.24
N GLY A 169 -14.86 2.82 1.53
CA GLY A 169 -14.40 1.55 0.97
C GLY A 169 -13.54 0.78 1.98
N TRP A 170 -13.75 -0.52 2.07
CA TRP A 170 -12.83 -1.41 2.76
C TRP A 170 -12.64 -2.70 1.97
N SER A 171 -11.48 -3.31 2.12
CA SER A 171 -11.15 -4.55 1.43
C SER A 171 -10.20 -5.40 2.26
N VAL A 172 -10.18 -6.69 2.00
CA VAL A 172 -9.25 -7.65 2.58
C VAL A 172 -8.54 -8.37 1.46
N ALA A 173 -7.23 -8.54 1.59
CA ALA A 173 -6.41 -9.30 0.67
C ALA A 173 -5.54 -10.30 1.43
N ALA A 174 -5.11 -11.35 0.75
CA ALA A 174 -4.16 -12.33 1.26
C ALA A 174 -3.08 -12.57 0.21
N ASP A 175 -1.84 -12.66 0.68
CA ASP A 175 -0.66 -12.87 -0.14
C ASP A 175 0.10 -14.12 0.33
N VAL A 176 0.66 -14.86 -0.61
CA VAL A 176 1.59 -15.96 -0.34
C VAL A 176 2.90 -15.65 -1.05
N ALA A 177 4.01 -15.80 -0.34
CA ALA A 177 5.32 -15.52 -0.89
C ALA A 177 6.32 -16.62 -0.53
N VAL A 178 7.31 -16.78 -1.38
CA VAL A 178 8.40 -17.74 -1.22
C VAL A 178 9.71 -17.00 -1.46
N TYR A 179 10.74 -17.36 -0.70
CA TYR A 179 12.09 -16.83 -0.83
C TYR A 179 13.11 -17.96 -0.76
N TYR A 180 14.04 -17.97 -1.73
CA TYR A 180 15.10 -18.96 -1.89
C TYR A 180 16.47 -18.27 -2.03
#